data_610d462432012c5ba1112ef9fd20d5c5
#
_entry.id   610d462432012c5ba1112ef9fd20d5c5
#
_cell.length_a   1.000
_cell.length_b   1.000
_cell.length_c   1.000
_cell.angle_alpha   90.00
_cell.angle_beta   90.00
_cell.angle_gamma   90.00
#
_symmetry.space_group_name_H-M   'P 1'
#
loop_
_entity.id
_entity.type
_entity.pdbx_description
1 polymer ?
#
loop_
_entity_poly.entity_id
_entity_poly.type
_entity_poly.pdbx_seq_one_letter_code
_entity_poly.pdbx_strand_id
1 'polypeptide(L)'
;MTRSRRRFLKLTIGAELRRQLVTSVRVRRGPYNDNVDFPPVVRKAHSVRPIGVGIGDRGYDSERNHELLREELHAMSMIPPRMKDVALCRTEGLYRKEMKRRFSERVYHQRAKDETIFSVVKRTMGDEMRSVRTKGLNNEIRVRMIAYNAMRVASSFVGGFLQSQFS
;
A
#
# COMPACT_ATOMS: atom_id res chain seq x y z
N MET A 1 11.17 -4.03 -36.24
CA MET A 1 11.24 -4.84 -35.00
C MET A 1 10.25 -4.28 -34.00
N THR A 2 9.09 -4.92 -33.85
CA THR A 2 8.02 -4.49 -32.94
C THR A 2 8.43 -4.87 -31.50
N ARG A 3 8.74 -3.88 -30.70
CA ARG A 3 8.97 -4.10 -29.24
C ARG A 3 7.71 -4.69 -28.63
N SER A 4 7.70 -5.99 -28.37
CA SER A 4 6.66 -6.66 -27.57
C SER A 4 6.56 -5.94 -26.23
N ARG A 5 5.49 -5.18 -26.02
CA ARG A 5 5.19 -4.58 -24.70
C ARG A 5 4.97 -5.72 -23.74
N ARG A 6 5.93 -6.00 -22.86
CA ARG A 6 5.79 -6.98 -21.80
C ARG A 6 4.54 -6.63 -20.98
N ARG A 7 3.55 -7.51 -21.04
CA ARG A 7 2.33 -7.38 -20.22
C ARG A 7 2.68 -7.79 -18.81
N PHE A 8 2.82 -6.83 -17.91
CA PHE A 8 3.05 -7.09 -16.49
C PHE A 8 1.77 -6.80 -15.70
N LEU A 9 1.67 -7.47 -14.55
CA LEU A 9 0.63 -7.19 -13.57
C LEU A 9 1.14 -6.13 -12.61
N LYS A 10 0.29 -5.14 -12.38
CA LYS A 10 0.48 -4.14 -11.34
C LYS A 10 -0.37 -4.52 -10.13
N LEU A 11 0.28 -4.67 -9.02
CA LEU A 11 -0.34 -4.98 -7.74
C LEU A 11 -0.22 -3.75 -6.82
N THR A 12 -1.36 -3.26 -6.34
CA THR A 12 -1.44 -2.23 -5.31
C THR A 12 -2.13 -2.82 -4.09
N ILE A 13 -1.52 -2.68 -2.93
CA ILE A 13 -2.08 -3.16 -1.66
C ILE A 13 -2.27 -2.00 -0.70
N GLY A 14 -3.28 -2.10 0.16
CA GLY A 14 -3.37 -1.36 1.40
C GLY A 14 -3.10 -2.31 2.56
N ALA A 15 -2.24 -1.92 3.49
CA ALA A 15 -1.87 -2.74 4.62
C ALA A 15 -1.92 -1.97 5.93
N GLU A 16 -2.31 -2.65 6.99
CA GLU A 16 -2.20 -2.17 8.36
C GLU A 16 -0.80 -2.49 8.88
N LEU A 17 -0.01 -1.44 9.14
CA LEU A 17 1.44 -1.57 9.38
C LEU A 17 1.80 -2.16 10.75
N ARG A 18 0.94 -2.00 11.78
CA ARG A 18 1.24 -2.50 13.12
C ARG A 18 1.28 -4.02 13.16
N ARG A 19 0.27 -4.66 12.53
CA ARG A 19 0.16 -6.12 12.44
C ARG A 19 0.69 -6.69 11.15
N GLN A 20 1.02 -5.83 10.19
CA GLN A 20 1.42 -6.19 8.82
C GLN A 20 0.35 -7.04 8.12
N LEU A 21 -0.91 -6.64 8.20
CA LEU A 21 -2.03 -7.32 7.56
C LEU A 21 -2.47 -6.58 6.31
N VAL A 22 -2.65 -7.29 5.22
CA VAL A 22 -3.19 -6.74 3.98
C VAL A 22 -4.70 -6.54 4.13
N THR A 23 -5.17 -5.31 4.01
CA THR A 23 -6.59 -4.92 4.17
C THR A 23 -7.30 -4.73 2.84
N SER A 24 -6.55 -4.38 1.79
CA SER A 24 -7.11 -4.22 0.45
C SER A 24 -6.10 -4.61 -0.63
N VAL A 25 -6.61 -5.07 -1.77
CA VAL A 25 -5.81 -5.51 -2.92
C VAL A 25 -6.45 -5.04 -4.21
N ARG A 26 -5.67 -4.46 -5.10
CA ARG A 26 -6.06 -4.13 -6.46
C ARG A 26 -5.03 -4.67 -7.45
N VAL A 27 -5.51 -5.38 -8.46
CA VAL A 27 -4.69 -5.96 -9.51
C VAL A 27 -5.13 -5.40 -10.85
N ARG A 28 -4.18 -4.92 -11.66
CA ARG A 28 -4.43 -4.41 -13.01
C ARG A 28 -3.37 -4.92 -13.98
N ARG A 29 -3.71 -4.97 -15.26
CA ARG A 29 -2.76 -5.27 -16.34
C ARG A 29 -2.23 -3.98 -16.95
N GLY A 30 -0.94 -3.95 -17.20
CA GLY A 30 -0.27 -2.91 -17.99
C GLY A 30 0.19 -1.69 -17.19
N PRO A 31 0.83 -0.75 -17.87
CA PRO A 31 1.31 0.48 -17.26
C PRO A 31 0.13 1.44 -17.05
N TYR A 32 -0.25 1.64 -15.82
CA TYR A 32 -1.22 2.66 -15.40
C TYR A 32 -0.57 3.61 -14.38
N ASN A 33 -1.09 4.85 -14.32
CA ASN A 33 -0.69 5.80 -13.31
C ASN A 33 -1.12 5.29 -11.92
N ASP A 34 -0.20 5.35 -10.95
CA ASP A 34 -0.41 4.91 -9.58
C ASP A 34 -1.58 5.61 -8.89
N ASN A 35 -1.75 6.90 -9.18
CA ASN A 35 -2.83 7.72 -8.61
C ASN A 35 -4.24 7.17 -8.86
N VAL A 36 -4.45 6.41 -9.94
CA VAL A 36 -5.77 5.81 -10.27
C VAL A 36 -6.10 4.64 -9.33
N ASP A 37 -5.10 3.96 -8.80
CA ASP A 37 -5.30 2.80 -7.93
C ASP A 37 -5.38 3.19 -6.45
N PHE A 38 -4.88 4.35 -6.07
CA PHE A 38 -4.86 4.82 -4.68
C PHE A 38 -6.27 4.97 -4.07
N PRO A 39 -7.21 5.74 -4.66
CA PRO A 39 -8.51 5.95 -4.04
C PRO A 39 -9.29 4.66 -3.73
N PRO A 40 -9.48 3.72 -4.69
CA PRO A 40 -10.23 2.50 -4.40
C PRO A 40 -9.54 1.57 -3.40
N VAL A 41 -8.20 1.55 -3.37
CA VAL A 41 -7.44 0.75 -2.40
C VAL A 41 -7.60 1.33 -0.99
N VAL A 42 -7.46 2.65 -0.86
CA VAL A 42 -7.54 3.33 0.44
C VAL A 42 -8.96 3.30 1.01
N ARG A 43 -10.00 3.56 0.19
CA ARG A 43 -11.40 3.43 0.64
C ARG A 43 -11.73 2.03 1.10
N LYS A 44 -11.27 1.01 0.35
CA LYS A 44 -11.47 -0.38 0.75
C LYS A 44 -10.70 -0.72 2.02
N ALA A 45 -9.48 -0.27 2.19
CA ALA A 45 -8.72 -0.45 3.43
C ALA A 45 -9.43 0.20 4.62
N HIS A 46 -9.91 1.44 4.45
CA HIS A 46 -10.66 2.18 5.49
C HIS A 46 -11.97 1.48 5.88
N SER A 47 -12.70 0.89 4.92
CA SER A 47 -13.93 0.13 5.20
C SER A 47 -13.68 -1.16 6.00
N VAL A 48 -12.49 -1.74 5.94
CA VAL A 48 -12.08 -2.89 6.76
C VAL A 48 -11.65 -2.44 8.15
N ARG A 49 -10.89 -1.36 8.22
CA ARG A 49 -10.43 -0.74 9.46
C ARG A 49 -10.18 0.75 9.26
N PRO A 50 -10.75 1.62 10.11
CA PRO A 50 -10.52 3.06 10.03
C PRO A 50 -9.03 3.40 10.01
N ILE A 51 -8.64 4.25 9.07
CA ILE A 51 -7.26 4.71 8.89
C ILE A 51 -7.09 5.99 9.69
N GLY A 52 -6.14 6.05 10.60
CA GLY A 52 -5.76 7.28 11.29
C GLY A 52 -4.65 8.05 10.55
N VAL A 53 -3.71 7.33 9.94
CA VAL A 53 -2.63 7.89 9.14
C VAL A 53 -2.48 7.08 7.86
N GLY A 54 -2.68 7.70 6.71
CA GLY A 54 -2.44 7.10 5.40
C GLY A 54 -1.03 7.43 4.91
N ILE A 55 -0.18 6.40 4.81
CA ILE A 55 1.18 6.53 4.28
C ILE A 55 1.19 6.02 2.84
N GLY A 56 1.67 6.83 1.92
CA GLY A 56 1.77 6.47 0.51
C GLY A 56 3.15 6.75 -0.08
N ASP A 57 3.46 6.09 -1.19
CA ASP A 57 4.68 6.36 -1.92
C ASP A 57 4.61 7.70 -2.66
N ARG A 58 5.76 8.27 -3.00
CA ARG A 58 5.87 9.52 -3.78
C ARG A 58 5.07 9.49 -5.09
N GLY A 59 4.87 8.31 -5.67
CA GLY A 59 4.02 8.11 -6.85
C GLY A 59 2.57 8.54 -6.66
N TYR A 60 2.09 8.59 -5.41
CA TYR A 60 0.73 8.97 -5.04
C TYR A 60 0.58 10.45 -4.67
N ASP A 61 1.65 11.26 -4.75
CA ASP A 61 1.58 12.70 -4.46
C ASP A 61 0.66 13.43 -5.44
N SER A 62 -0.54 13.70 -5.00
CA SER A 62 -1.55 14.54 -5.66
C SER A 62 -2.46 15.18 -4.63
N GLU A 63 -2.91 16.41 -4.88
CA GLU A 63 -3.84 17.08 -3.95
C GLU A 63 -5.06 16.23 -3.68
N ARG A 64 -5.67 15.64 -4.72
CA ARG A 64 -6.82 14.75 -4.62
C ARG A 64 -6.63 13.57 -3.68
N ASN A 65 -5.43 13.00 -3.61
CA ASN A 65 -5.16 11.88 -2.70
C ASN A 65 -5.01 12.37 -1.24
N HIS A 66 -4.51 13.56 -1.04
CA HIS A 66 -4.48 14.19 0.27
C HIS A 66 -5.89 14.57 0.73
N GLU A 67 -6.70 15.19 -0.14
CA GLU A 67 -8.13 15.49 0.12
C GLU A 67 -8.90 14.23 0.49
N LEU A 68 -8.76 13.14 -0.28
CA LEU A 68 -9.36 11.85 0.03
C LEU A 68 -9.04 11.40 1.47
N LEU A 69 -7.77 11.42 1.86
CA LEU A 69 -7.38 11.01 3.21
C LEU A 69 -7.89 11.97 4.27
N ARG A 70 -7.73 13.29 4.07
CA ARG A 70 -8.00 14.32 5.07
C ARG A 70 -9.46 14.69 5.22
N GLU A 71 -10.17 14.85 4.11
CA GLU A 71 -11.54 15.35 4.08
C GLU A 71 -12.56 14.21 4.06
N GLU A 72 -12.35 13.20 3.22
CA GLU A 72 -13.30 12.10 3.10
C GLU A 72 -13.13 11.05 4.21
N LEU A 73 -11.88 10.68 4.55
CA LEU A 73 -11.60 9.60 5.49
C LEU A 73 -11.18 10.09 6.88
N HIS A 74 -11.07 11.39 7.09
CA HIS A 74 -10.63 12.03 8.34
C HIS A 74 -9.31 11.46 8.89
N ALA A 75 -8.39 11.12 7.98
CA ALA A 75 -7.10 10.53 8.27
C ALA A 75 -5.97 11.51 7.94
N MET A 76 -4.90 11.50 8.70
CA MET A 76 -3.68 12.24 8.34
C MET A 76 -3.05 11.63 7.08
N SER A 77 -2.66 12.46 6.12
CA SER A 77 -1.94 12.02 4.93
C SER A 77 -0.44 12.20 5.09
N MET A 78 0.35 11.16 4.79
CA MET A 78 1.80 11.18 4.83
C MET A 78 2.35 10.62 3.51
N ILE A 79 2.35 11.46 2.48
CA ILE A 79 2.82 11.13 1.14
C ILE A 79 3.94 12.12 0.80
N PRO A 80 5.17 11.65 0.48
CA PRO A 80 6.29 12.56 0.23
C PRO A 80 6.06 13.35 -1.06
N PRO A 81 6.36 14.65 -1.06
CA PRO A 81 6.18 15.49 -2.24
C PRO A 81 7.04 15.00 -3.42
N ARG A 82 6.42 14.92 -4.60
CA ARG A 82 7.09 14.47 -5.82
C ARG A 82 8.18 15.43 -6.27
N MET A 83 7.93 16.73 -6.16
CA MET A 83 8.84 17.79 -6.55
C MET A 83 9.34 18.55 -5.32
N LYS A 84 10.37 18.00 -4.65
CA LYS A 84 10.97 18.63 -3.47
C LYS A 84 11.59 19.99 -3.80
N ASP A 85 12.22 20.11 -4.97
CA ASP A 85 13.02 21.28 -5.39
C ASP A 85 12.19 22.46 -5.93
N VAL A 86 10.90 22.21 -6.22
CA VAL A 86 9.99 23.29 -6.63
C VAL A 86 9.66 24.18 -5.43
N ALA A 87 9.80 25.49 -5.59
CA ALA A 87 9.48 26.45 -4.52
C ALA A 87 8.03 26.30 -4.03
N LEU A 88 7.81 26.57 -2.74
CA LEU A 88 6.51 26.42 -2.10
C LEU A 88 5.40 27.24 -2.78
N CYS A 89 5.74 28.46 -3.25
CA CYS A 89 4.81 29.33 -3.98
C CYS A 89 4.35 28.75 -5.33
N ARG A 90 5.18 27.90 -5.96
CA ARG A 90 4.88 27.22 -7.22
C ARG A 90 4.26 25.83 -7.03
N THR A 91 4.08 25.38 -5.79
CA THR A 91 3.44 24.12 -5.48
C THR A 91 1.92 24.35 -5.46
N GLU A 92 1.19 23.62 -6.27
CA GLU A 92 -0.27 23.64 -6.26
C GLU A 92 -0.82 22.72 -5.15
N GLY A 93 -1.95 23.15 -4.56
CA GLY A 93 -2.65 22.39 -3.53
C GLY A 93 -2.25 22.78 -2.10
N LEU A 94 -3.22 22.78 -1.20
CA LEU A 94 -3.07 23.13 0.21
C LEU A 94 -2.27 22.05 0.95
N TYR A 95 -2.68 20.80 0.82
CA TYR A 95 -2.09 19.66 1.53
C TYR A 95 -0.69 19.32 1.01
N ARG A 96 -0.45 19.47 -0.30
CA ARG A 96 0.89 19.31 -0.88
C ARG A 96 1.87 20.37 -0.37
N LYS A 97 1.41 21.63 -0.20
CA LYS A 97 2.21 22.68 0.45
C LYS A 97 2.50 22.34 1.91
N GLU A 98 1.50 21.83 2.63
CA GLU A 98 1.66 21.40 4.02
C GLU A 98 2.67 20.25 4.12
N MET A 99 2.61 19.27 3.23
CA MET A 99 3.57 18.17 3.22
C MET A 99 5.00 18.64 2.97
N LYS A 100 5.22 19.64 2.16
CA LYS A 100 6.56 20.25 1.99
C LYS A 100 7.12 20.87 3.28
N ARG A 101 6.24 21.37 4.15
CA ARG A 101 6.64 22.03 5.41
C ARG A 101 6.73 21.05 6.59
N ARG A 102 5.83 20.06 6.65
CA ARG A 102 5.60 19.22 7.83
C ARG A 102 5.77 17.72 7.56
N PHE A 103 6.46 17.35 6.47
CA PHE A 103 6.71 15.94 6.19
C PHE A 103 7.56 15.31 7.30
N SER A 104 7.08 14.20 7.85
CA SER A 104 7.76 13.46 8.91
C SER A 104 8.40 12.20 8.36
N GLU A 105 9.71 12.22 8.18
CA GLU A 105 10.50 11.05 7.79
C GLU A 105 10.27 9.88 8.76
N ARG A 106 10.19 10.14 10.07
CA ARG A 106 9.95 9.11 11.09
C ARG A 106 8.64 8.35 10.85
N VAL A 107 7.56 9.05 10.53
CA VAL A 107 6.27 8.42 10.21
C VAL A 107 6.35 7.68 8.89
N TYR A 108 6.96 8.30 7.90
CA TYR A 108 7.09 7.72 6.55
C TYR A 108 7.92 6.44 6.51
N HIS A 109 8.99 6.35 7.29
CA HIS A 109 9.84 5.14 7.36
C HIS A 109 9.10 3.89 7.81
N GLN A 110 7.92 4.01 8.44
CA GLN A 110 7.08 2.86 8.74
C GLN A 110 6.61 2.12 7.47
N ARG A 111 6.66 2.77 6.30
CA ARG A 111 6.35 2.16 5.00
C ARG A 111 7.27 0.97 4.65
N ALA A 112 8.48 0.95 5.17
CA ALA A 112 9.40 -0.19 4.95
C ALA A 112 8.79 -1.55 5.35
N LYS A 113 7.78 -1.55 6.23
CA LYS A 113 7.04 -2.76 6.60
C LYS A 113 6.20 -3.34 5.44
N ASP A 114 5.79 -2.52 4.47
CA ASP A 114 5.08 -2.99 3.28
C ASP A 114 5.99 -3.80 2.36
N GLU A 115 7.25 -3.42 2.25
CA GLU A 115 8.26 -4.16 1.48
C GLU A 115 8.47 -5.56 2.06
N THR A 116 8.36 -5.69 3.39
CA THR A 116 8.38 -6.97 4.08
C THR A 116 7.21 -7.87 3.66
N ILE A 117 6.00 -7.31 3.47
CA ILE A 117 4.83 -8.08 3.01
C ILE A 117 5.11 -8.72 1.65
N PHE A 118 5.56 -7.93 0.68
CA PHE A 118 5.89 -8.44 -0.66
C PHE A 118 7.02 -9.47 -0.63
N SER A 119 8.05 -9.22 0.15
CA SER A 119 9.18 -10.11 0.31
C SER A 119 8.76 -11.47 0.89
N VAL A 120 7.93 -11.47 1.94
CA VAL A 120 7.40 -12.70 2.55
C VAL A 120 6.52 -13.45 1.57
N VAL A 121 5.59 -12.78 0.88
CA VAL A 121 4.70 -13.43 -0.10
C VAL A 121 5.50 -14.08 -1.22
N LYS A 122 6.51 -13.39 -1.78
CA LYS A 122 7.39 -13.95 -2.81
C LYS A 122 8.16 -15.16 -2.32
N ARG A 123 8.73 -15.08 -1.13
CA ARG A 123 9.56 -16.15 -0.55
C ARG A 123 8.75 -17.40 -0.22
N THR A 124 7.51 -17.24 0.29
CA THR A 124 6.69 -18.37 0.76
C THR A 124 5.80 -18.97 -0.32
N MET A 125 5.37 -18.16 -1.29
CA MET A 125 4.39 -18.57 -2.30
C MET A 125 4.92 -18.45 -3.74
N GLY A 126 6.17 -18.04 -3.90
CA GLY A 126 6.80 -17.78 -5.20
C GLY A 126 6.32 -16.47 -5.84
N ASP A 127 7.02 -16.03 -6.86
CA ASP A 127 6.72 -14.83 -7.65
C ASP A 127 6.05 -15.15 -8.99
N GLU A 128 6.11 -16.41 -9.42
CA GLU A 128 5.44 -16.87 -10.64
C GLU A 128 3.95 -17.07 -10.43
N MET A 129 3.18 -16.60 -11.41
CA MET A 129 1.72 -16.82 -11.47
C MET A 129 1.41 -17.99 -12.40
N ARG A 130 0.58 -18.91 -11.93
CA ARG A 130 0.17 -20.08 -12.71
C ARG A 130 -0.99 -19.79 -13.68
N SER A 131 -1.81 -18.82 -13.32
CA SER A 131 -2.99 -18.46 -14.10
C SER A 131 -2.64 -17.60 -15.30
N VAL A 132 -3.15 -17.93 -16.47
CA VAL A 132 -2.96 -17.15 -17.72
C VAL A 132 -4.05 -16.11 -17.90
N ARG A 133 -5.29 -16.40 -17.48
CA ARG A 133 -6.44 -15.50 -17.62
C ARG A 133 -6.48 -14.45 -16.54
N THR A 134 -6.88 -13.21 -16.86
CA THR A 134 -6.93 -12.08 -15.91
C THR A 134 -7.74 -12.40 -14.65
N LYS A 135 -8.90 -13.06 -14.79
CA LYS A 135 -9.74 -13.43 -13.64
C LYS A 135 -9.02 -14.43 -12.73
N GLY A 136 -8.35 -15.42 -13.32
CA GLY A 136 -7.53 -16.39 -12.56
C GLY A 136 -6.38 -15.72 -11.83
N LEU A 137 -5.63 -14.83 -12.50
CA LEU A 137 -4.55 -14.06 -11.89
C LEU A 137 -5.02 -13.21 -10.69
N ASN A 138 -6.16 -12.53 -10.85
CA ASN A 138 -6.73 -11.74 -9.75
C ASN A 138 -7.09 -12.61 -8.55
N ASN A 139 -7.69 -13.79 -8.80
CA ASN A 139 -8.05 -14.73 -7.72
C ASN A 139 -6.80 -15.32 -7.07
N GLU A 140 -5.80 -15.71 -7.86
CA GLU A 140 -4.54 -16.25 -7.35
C GLU A 140 -3.83 -15.26 -6.42
N ILE A 141 -3.74 -13.97 -6.81
CA ILE A 141 -3.15 -12.94 -5.95
C ILE A 141 -3.97 -12.74 -4.67
N ARG A 142 -5.29 -12.69 -4.76
CA ARG A 142 -6.15 -12.56 -3.58
C ARG A 142 -5.99 -13.72 -2.60
N VAL A 143 -5.94 -14.95 -3.12
CA VAL A 143 -5.71 -16.14 -2.29
C VAL A 143 -4.35 -16.09 -1.61
N ARG A 144 -3.29 -15.67 -2.31
CA ARG A 144 -1.97 -15.47 -1.72
C ARG A 144 -2.00 -14.44 -0.59
N MET A 145 -2.73 -13.32 -0.74
CA MET A 145 -2.85 -12.32 0.32
C MET A 145 -3.66 -12.82 1.52
N ILE A 146 -4.70 -13.64 1.29
CA ILE A 146 -5.46 -14.28 2.37
C ILE A 146 -4.56 -15.28 3.13
N ALA A 147 -3.82 -16.12 2.41
CA ALA A 147 -2.88 -17.06 3.02
C ALA A 147 -1.78 -16.34 3.82
N TYR A 148 -1.24 -15.25 3.28
CA TYR A 148 -0.30 -14.39 4.00
C TYR A 148 -0.91 -13.87 5.31
N ASN A 149 -2.12 -13.31 5.27
CA ASN A 149 -2.79 -12.80 6.47
C ASN A 149 -3.03 -13.92 7.50
N ALA A 150 -3.45 -15.10 7.06
CA ALA A 150 -3.63 -16.26 7.94
C ALA A 150 -2.32 -16.66 8.64
N MET A 151 -1.21 -16.72 7.90
CA MET A 151 0.12 -16.99 8.46
C MET A 151 0.55 -15.93 9.48
N ARG A 152 0.30 -14.64 9.19
CA ARG A 152 0.63 -13.53 10.12
C ARG A 152 -0.16 -13.62 11.42
N VAL A 153 -1.46 -13.91 11.32
CA VAL A 153 -2.34 -14.08 12.47
C VAL A 153 -1.89 -15.28 13.31
N ALA A 154 -1.68 -16.44 12.68
CA ALA A 154 -1.20 -17.65 13.36
C ALA A 154 0.14 -17.40 14.10
N SER A 155 1.11 -16.75 13.43
CA SER A 155 2.39 -16.41 14.05
C SER A 155 2.25 -15.48 15.26
N SER A 156 1.28 -14.56 15.25
CA SER A 156 1.04 -13.65 16.37
C SER A 156 0.46 -14.37 17.60
N PHE A 157 -0.37 -15.39 17.40
CA PHE A 157 -0.89 -16.22 18.49
C PHE A 157 0.22 -17.08 19.11
N VAL A 158 1.06 -17.72 18.31
CA VAL A 158 2.17 -18.54 18.80
C VAL A 158 3.17 -17.70 19.58
N GLY A 159 3.54 -16.52 19.06
CA GLY A 159 4.45 -15.61 19.76
C GLY A 159 3.89 -15.10 21.09
N GLY A 160 2.60 -14.76 21.15
CA GLY A 160 1.91 -14.35 22.37
C GLY A 160 1.83 -15.48 23.43
N PHE A 161 1.57 -16.70 22.97
CA PHE A 161 1.52 -17.87 23.86
C PHE A 161 2.88 -18.17 24.49
N LEU A 162 3.97 -18.11 23.71
CA LEU A 162 5.32 -18.33 24.25
C LEU A 162 5.72 -17.26 25.27
N GLN A 163 5.39 -15.98 25.03
CA GLN A 163 5.69 -14.91 25.99
C GLN A 163 4.91 -15.07 27.32
N SER A 164 3.68 -15.58 27.29
CA SER A 164 2.88 -15.78 28.50
C SER A 164 3.35 -16.97 29.37
N GLN A 165 4.15 -17.88 28.84
CA GLN A 165 4.68 -19.03 29.57
C GLN A 165 5.99 -18.71 30.33
N PHE A 166 6.64 -17.58 30.01
CA PHE A 166 7.93 -17.17 30.59
C PHE A 166 7.84 -15.86 31.38
N SER A 167 6.64 -15.36 31.68
CA SER A 167 6.35 -14.23 32.56
C SER A 167 5.70 -14.71 33.82
#